data_bb10704714b4c479624c2f16950cce2e
#
_entry.id   bb10704714b4c479624c2f16950cce2e
#
_cell.length_a   1.000
_cell.length_b   1.000
_cell.length_c   1.000
_cell.angle_alpha   90.00
_cell.angle_beta   90.00
_cell.angle_gamma   90.00
#
_symmetry.space_group_name_H-M   'P 1'
#
loop_
_entity.id
_entity.type
_entity.pdbx_description
1 polymer ?
#
loop_
_entity_poly.entity_id
_entity_poly.type
_entity_poly.pdbx_seq_one_letter_code
_entity_poly.pdbx_strand_id
1 'polypeptide(L)'
;MNTTMTLEQLPPKGVKREQAILALGKEEANGELLLQLVNTEKGKCKTAAQKALAQLEYAPAAPLWAKLVKGKWMGSHIMSDACSDCVSEQIAPVILKTLSLLLDEADTKPLEEGQVEQMNFCFHLMLGKASPKMLEVYRFLAENAERIGHLKH
;
A
#
# COMPACT_ATOMS: atom_id res chain seq x y z
N MET A 1 21.15 -13.06 -19.65
CA MET A 1 21.18 -13.91 -18.46
C MET A 1 20.84 -13.12 -17.23
N ASN A 2 19.75 -13.48 -16.61
CA ASN A 2 19.32 -12.80 -15.41
C ASN A 2 20.05 -13.37 -14.21
N THR A 3 21.04 -12.63 -13.74
CA THR A 3 21.67 -12.98 -12.48
C THR A 3 20.85 -12.38 -11.37
N THR A 4 20.12 -13.22 -10.65
CA THR A 4 19.38 -12.77 -9.49
C THR A 4 20.38 -12.42 -8.39
N MET A 5 20.35 -11.17 -7.93
CA MET A 5 21.20 -10.75 -6.82
C MET A 5 20.75 -11.45 -5.54
N THR A 6 21.68 -11.83 -4.69
CA THR A 6 21.39 -12.45 -3.40
C THR A 6 21.62 -11.44 -2.28
N LEU A 7 21.08 -11.75 -1.08
CA LEU A 7 21.30 -10.91 0.10
C LEU A 7 22.77 -10.62 0.38
N GLU A 8 23.60 -11.61 0.14
CA GLU A 8 25.05 -11.51 0.42
C GLU A 8 25.77 -10.55 -0.52
N GLN A 9 25.20 -10.28 -1.67
CA GLN A 9 25.78 -9.39 -2.68
C GLN A 9 25.44 -7.93 -2.44
N LEU A 10 24.52 -7.64 -1.50
CA LEU A 10 24.16 -6.27 -1.19
C LEU A 10 25.24 -5.58 -0.35
N PRO A 11 25.48 -4.26 -0.58
CA PRO A 11 26.39 -3.51 0.26
C PRO A 11 25.98 -3.56 1.73
N PRO A 12 26.91 -3.33 2.66
CA PRO A 12 26.57 -3.24 4.08
C PRO A 12 25.64 -2.05 4.34
N LYS A 13 25.17 -1.94 5.57
CA LYS A 13 24.20 -0.91 5.99
C LYS A 13 24.58 0.49 5.49
N GLY A 14 23.55 1.33 5.29
CA GLY A 14 23.72 2.71 4.93
C GLY A 14 23.14 3.05 3.57
N VAL A 15 23.51 4.23 3.04
CA VAL A 15 22.97 4.78 1.81
C VAL A 15 23.21 3.86 0.60
N LYS A 16 24.40 3.25 0.54
CA LYS A 16 24.74 2.37 -0.57
C LYS A 16 23.83 1.15 -0.63
N ARG A 17 23.51 0.59 0.55
CA ARG A 17 22.59 -0.55 0.62
C ARG A 17 21.18 -0.12 0.20
N GLU A 18 20.72 1.03 0.69
CA GLU A 18 19.43 1.59 0.31
C GLU A 18 19.30 1.77 -1.20
N GLN A 19 20.32 2.37 -1.83
CA GLN A 19 20.35 2.59 -3.28
C GLN A 19 20.38 1.27 -4.07
N ALA A 20 21.14 0.29 -3.58
CA ALA A 20 21.20 -1.02 -4.22
C ALA A 20 19.83 -1.73 -4.17
N ILE A 21 19.15 -1.62 -3.04
CA ILE A 21 17.81 -2.20 -2.89
C ILE A 21 16.83 -1.52 -3.85
N LEU A 22 16.85 -0.19 -3.94
CA LEU A 22 15.99 0.54 -4.88
C LEU A 22 16.23 0.09 -6.33
N ALA A 23 17.49 -0.14 -6.68
CA ALA A 23 17.85 -0.58 -8.03
C ALA A 23 17.28 -1.96 -8.37
N LEU A 24 17.05 -2.82 -7.37
CA LEU A 24 16.46 -4.14 -7.60
C LEU A 24 15.04 -4.05 -8.18
N GLY A 25 14.36 -2.93 -7.98
CA GLY A 25 13.01 -2.72 -8.49
C GLY A 25 12.91 -2.57 -10.00
N LYS A 26 14.01 -2.65 -10.72
CA LYS A 26 14.01 -2.55 -12.18
C LYS A 26 13.88 -3.90 -12.89
N GLU A 27 14.03 -5.00 -12.17
CA GLU A 27 13.97 -6.35 -12.75
C GLU A 27 12.99 -7.24 -11.99
N GLU A 28 12.05 -7.83 -12.73
CA GLU A 28 11.01 -8.69 -12.16
C GLU A 28 11.59 -9.90 -11.39
N ALA A 29 12.73 -10.40 -11.82
CA ALA A 29 13.39 -11.53 -11.18
C ALA A 29 13.71 -11.28 -9.71
N ASN A 30 13.77 -10.02 -9.30
CA ASN A 30 14.11 -9.63 -7.92
C ASN A 30 12.89 -9.53 -6.98
N GLY A 31 11.68 -9.85 -7.47
CA GLY A 31 10.46 -9.72 -6.67
C GLY A 31 10.52 -10.48 -5.35
N GLU A 32 10.92 -11.75 -5.39
CA GLU A 32 10.99 -12.58 -4.20
C GLU A 32 12.03 -12.07 -3.20
N LEU A 33 13.21 -11.66 -3.71
CA LEU A 33 14.25 -11.09 -2.87
C LEU A 33 13.76 -9.80 -2.20
N LEU A 34 13.09 -8.93 -2.94
CA LEU A 34 12.55 -7.69 -2.39
C LEU A 34 11.50 -7.97 -1.31
N LEU A 35 10.64 -8.95 -1.52
CA LEU A 35 9.65 -9.33 -0.52
C LEU A 35 10.34 -9.82 0.76
N GLN A 36 11.40 -10.60 0.62
CA GLN A 36 12.20 -11.04 1.75
C GLN A 36 12.85 -9.85 2.47
N LEU A 37 13.38 -8.87 1.72
CA LEU A 37 14.00 -7.68 2.30
C LEU A 37 12.99 -6.84 3.08
N VAL A 38 11.76 -6.71 2.59
CA VAL A 38 10.70 -6.01 3.33
C VAL A 38 10.50 -6.64 4.71
N ASN A 39 10.61 -7.96 4.81
CA ASN A 39 10.40 -8.68 6.06
C ASN A 39 11.63 -8.69 6.98
N THR A 40 12.82 -8.45 6.45
CA THR A 40 14.08 -8.56 7.21
C THR A 40 14.77 -7.22 7.46
N GLU A 41 14.60 -6.23 6.57
CA GLU A 41 15.24 -4.93 6.73
C GLU A 41 14.43 -4.00 7.64
N LYS A 42 15.09 -2.96 8.14
CA LYS A 42 14.46 -1.95 9.00
C LYS A 42 14.79 -0.56 8.48
N GLY A 43 14.02 0.43 8.91
CA GLY A 43 14.28 1.83 8.59
C GLY A 43 14.23 2.13 7.10
N LYS A 44 15.19 2.91 6.62
CA LYS A 44 15.22 3.37 5.22
C LYS A 44 15.40 2.23 4.22
N CYS A 45 16.13 1.18 4.60
CA CYS A 45 16.30 0.02 3.73
C CYS A 45 14.99 -0.75 3.55
N LYS A 46 14.19 -0.86 4.60
CA LYS A 46 12.87 -1.47 4.49
C LYS A 46 11.97 -0.65 3.57
N THR A 47 11.98 0.68 3.73
CA THR A 47 11.20 1.58 2.87
C THR A 47 11.63 1.46 1.41
N ALA A 48 12.96 1.38 1.18
CA ALA A 48 13.50 1.19 -0.17
C ALA A 48 13.01 -0.12 -0.79
N ALA A 49 13.00 -1.20 -0.02
CA ALA A 49 12.50 -2.50 -0.50
C ALA A 49 11.01 -2.42 -0.85
N GLN A 50 10.22 -1.72 -0.04
CA GLN A 50 8.81 -1.54 -0.32
C GLN A 50 8.57 -0.75 -1.60
N LYS A 51 9.32 0.33 -1.81
CA LYS A 51 9.24 1.13 -3.04
C LYS A 51 9.62 0.32 -4.27
N ALA A 52 10.73 -0.41 -4.19
CA ALA A 52 11.21 -1.23 -5.30
C ALA A 52 10.19 -2.32 -5.64
N LEU A 53 9.63 -2.96 -4.63
CA LEU A 53 8.62 -4.00 -4.81
C LEU A 53 7.35 -3.44 -5.46
N ALA A 54 6.96 -2.23 -5.05
CA ALA A 54 5.80 -1.56 -5.64
C ALA A 54 6.03 -1.25 -7.13
N GLN A 55 7.23 -0.81 -7.49
CA GLN A 55 7.58 -0.52 -8.89
C GLN A 55 7.48 -1.75 -9.77
N LEU A 56 7.78 -2.93 -9.22
CA LEU A 56 7.69 -4.18 -9.97
C LEU A 56 6.25 -4.65 -10.19
N GLU A 57 5.30 -4.12 -9.43
CA GLU A 57 3.91 -4.60 -9.43
C GLU A 57 3.83 -6.11 -9.21
N TYR A 58 4.67 -6.60 -8.31
CA TYR A 58 4.83 -8.02 -8.04
C TYR A 58 3.58 -8.61 -7.40
N ALA A 59 2.87 -9.46 -8.12
CA ALA A 59 1.58 -10.00 -7.67
C ALA A 59 1.62 -10.69 -6.30
N PRO A 60 2.65 -11.51 -5.97
CA PRO A 60 2.71 -12.13 -4.64
C PRO A 60 2.83 -11.16 -3.48
N ALA A 61 3.08 -9.87 -3.74
CA ALA A 61 3.12 -8.85 -2.68
C ALA A 61 1.74 -8.33 -2.29
N ALA A 62 0.67 -8.77 -2.93
CA ALA A 62 -0.69 -8.31 -2.63
C ALA A 62 -1.04 -8.37 -1.13
N PRO A 63 -0.69 -9.44 -0.38
CA PRO A 63 -0.96 -9.45 1.07
C PRO A 63 -0.27 -8.32 1.84
N LEU A 64 0.91 -7.88 1.40
CA LEU A 64 1.62 -6.76 2.00
C LEU A 64 0.83 -5.47 1.83
N TRP A 65 0.31 -5.23 0.62
CA TRP A 65 -0.49 -4.03 0.33
C TRP A 65 -1.82 -4.07 1.08
N ALA A 66 -2.41 -5.24 1.24
CA ALA A 66 -3.62 -5.41 2.04
C ALA A 66 -3.38 -5.02 3.50
N LYS A 67 -2.23 -5.37 4.06
CA LYS A 67 -1.85 -4.94 5.42
C LYS A 67 -1.66 -3.43 5.49
N LEU A 68 -1.12 -2.82 4.45
CA LEU A 68 -0.97 -1.37 4.39
C LEU A 68 -2.32 -0.67 4.49
N VAL A 69 -3.30 -1.12 3.71
CA VAL A 69 -4.65 -0.54 3.70
C VAL A 69 -5.31 -0.68 5.08
N LYS A 70 -5.08 -1.79 5.77
CA LYS A 70 -5.64 -2.06 7.09
C LYS A 70 -4.83 -1.42 8.22
N GLY A 71 -3.68 -0.85 7.91
CA GLY A 71 -2.78 -0.28 8.89
C GLY A 71 -3.28 1.04 9.47
N LYS A 72 -2.57 1.53 10.47
CA LYS A 72 -2.85 2.83 11.05
C LYS A 72 -2.16 3.93 10.25
N TRP A 73 -2.85 5.02 10.06
CA TRP A 73 -2.37 6.20 9.35
C TRP A 73 -0.95 6.60 9.74
N MET A 74 -0.72 6.73 11.05
CA MET A 74 0.52 7.31 11.56
C MET A 74 1.81 6.56 11.19
N GLY A 75 1.72 5.27 11.00
CA GLY A 75 2.92 4.47 10.74
C GLY A 75 3.19 4.20 9.27
N SER A 76 2.23 4.51 8.39
CA SER A 76 2.27 4.02 7.01
C SER A 76 2.22 5.10 5.94
N HIS A 77 1.99 6.38 6.31
CA HIS A 77 1.80 7.43 5.31
C HIS A 77 3.00 7.63 4.38
N ILE A 78 4.21 7.48 4.90
CA ILE A 78 5.43 7.63 4.09
C ILE A 78 5.47 6.56 3.00
N MET A 79 5.16 5.33 3.37
CA MET A 79 5.11 4.23 2.41
C MET A 79 3.95 4.39 1.43
N SER A 80 2.79 4.83 1.91
CA SER A 80 1.63 5.02 1.04
C SER A 80 1.91 6.08 -0.03
N ASP A 81 2.56 7.19 0.33
CA ASP A 81 2.93 8.23 -0.63
C ASP A 81 3.93 7.71 -1.67
N ALA A 82 4.85 6.86 -1.23
CA ALA A 82 5.90 6.34 -2.09
C ALA A 82 5.41 5.24 -3.03
N CYS A 83 4.45 4.44 -2.58
CA CYS A 83 4.06 3.21 -3.27
C CYS A 83 2.69 3.25 -3.93
N SER A 84 1.79 4.13 -3.49
CA SER A 84 0.39 4.08 -3.92
C SER A 84 0.21 4.22 -5.44
N ASP A 85 1.06 5.00 -6.11
CA ASP A 85 0.99 5.14 -7.57
C ASP A 85 1.24 3.82 -8.30
N CYS A 86 2.18 3.04 -7.75
CA CYS A 86 2.61 1.80 -8.39
C CYS A 86 1.66 0.65 -8.12
N VAL A 87 0.99 0.65 -6.96
CA VAL A 87 0.18 -0.49 -6.54
C VAL A 87 -1.32 -0.21 -6.52
N SER A 88 -1.76 0.91 -7.11
CA SER A 88 -3.16 1.31 -7.05
C SER A 88 -4.13 0.23 -7.54
N GLU A 89 -3.76 -0.52 -8.59
CA GLU A 89 -4.61 -1.62 -9.08
C GLU A 89 -4.68 -2.77 -8.07
N GLN A 90 -3.62 -3.01 -7.33
CA GLN A 90 -3.56 -4.11 -6.36
C GLN A 90 -4.28 -3.75 -5.05
N ILE A 91 -4.20 -2.49 -4.63
CA ILE A 91 -4.81 -2.07 -3.36
C ILE A 91 -6.28 -1.66 -3.51
N ALA A 92 -6.71 -1.26 -4.71
CA ALA A 92 -8.07 -0.78 -4.93
C ALA A 92 -9.15 -1.77 -4.45
N PRO A 93 -9.09 -3.07 -4.78
CA PRO A 93 -10.09 -4.02 -4.28
C PRO A 93 -10.12 -4.12 -2.76
N VAL A 94 -8.96 -3.98 -2.11
CA VAL A 94 -8.88 -4.01 -0.64
C VAL A 94 -9.51 -2.76 -0.05
N ILE A 95 -9.23 -1.60 -0.65
CA ILE A 95 -9.84 -0.33 -0.24
C ILE A 95 -11.36 -0.40 -0.37
N LEU A 96 -11.84 -0.90 -1.50
CA LEU A 96 -13.28 -1.03 -1.75
C LEU A 96 -13.95 -1.88 -0.68
N LYS A 97 -13.38 -3.04 -0.39
CA LYS A 97 -13.91 -3.94 0.63
C LYS A 97 -13.89 -3.29 2.01
N THR A 98 -12.79 -2.63 2.35
CA THR A 98 -12.63 -1.97 3.65
C THR A 98 -13.67 -0.86 3.83
N LEU A 99 -13.84 0.00 2.82
CA LEU A 99 -14.82 1.08 2.88
C LEU A 99 -16.25 0.55 2.94
N SER A 100 -16.53 -0.51 2.19
CA SER A 100 -17.87 -1.14 2.21
C SER A 100 -18.21 -1.65 3.61
N LEU A 101 -17.27 -2.34 4.26
CA LEU A 101 -17.49 -2.86 5.60
C LEU A 101 -17.64 -1.73 6.62
N LEU A 102 -16.85 -0.66 6.51
CA LEU A 102 -16.95 0.48 7.43
C LEU A 102 -18.29 1.20 7.27
N LEU A 103 -18.77 1.37 6.05
CA LEU A 103 -20.08 1.98 5.82
C LEU A 103 -21.22 1.12 6.35
N ASP A 104 -21.12 -0.20 6.18
CA ASP A 104 -22.12 -1.11 6.73
C ASP A 104 -22.19 -1.03 8.26
N GLU A 105 -21.03 -0.95 8.91
CA GLU A 105 -21.01 -0.77 10.36
C GLU A 105 -21.58 0.58 10.78
N ALA A 106 -21.27 1.64 10.01
CA ALA A 106 -21.76 2.98 10.31
C ALA A 106 -23.29 3.08 10.22
N ASP A 107 -23.93 2.22 9.44
CA ASP A 107 -25.38 2.18 9.34
C ASP A 107 -26.04 1.72 10.65
N THR A 108 -25.32 0.96 11.47
CA THR A 108 -25.86 0.38 12.70
C THR A 108 -25.42 1.09 13.98
N LYS A 109 -24.24 1.71 13.95
CA LYS A 109 -23.68 2.41 15.12
C LYS A 109 -22.62 3.42 14.67
N PRO A 110 -22.34 4.46 15.49
CA PRO A 110 -21.28 5.40 15.16
C PRO A 110 -19.93 4.69 15.07
N LEU A 111 -19.10 5.13 14.12
CA LEU A 111 -17.75 4.58 13.97
C LEU A 111 -16.86 5.01 15.14
N GLU A 112 -16.00 4.09 15.57
CA GLU A 112 -14.99 4.39 16.57
C GLU A 112 -13.86 5.20 15.94
N GLU A 113 -13.06 5.88 16.77
CA GLU A 113 -11.96 6.71 16.31
C GLU A 113 -11.01 5.96 15.37
N GLY A 114 -10.64 4.73 15.72
CA GLY A 114 -9.76 3.92 14.90
C GLY A 114 -10.34 3.58 13.52
N GLN A 115 -11.66 3.44 13.45
CA GLN A 115 -12.35 3.17 12.19
C GLN A 115 -12.39 4.42 11.30
N VAL A 116 -12.59 5.59 11.91
CA VAL A 116 -12.54 6.86 11.19
C VAL A 116 -11.13 7.10 10.63
N GLU A 117 -10.11 6.81 11.42
CA GLU A 117 -8.73 6.92 10.96
C GLU A 117 -8.44 5.99 9.79
N GLN A 118 -8.96 4.76 9.84
CA GLN A 118 -8.77 3.80 8.75
C GLN A 118 -9.48 4.29 7.48
N MET A 119 -10.68 4.83 7.60
CA MET A 119 -11.42 5.39 6.46
C MET A 119 -10.64 6.55 5.84
N ASN A 120 -10.12 7.46 6.67
CA ASN A 120 -9.32 8.59 6.18
C ASN A 120 -8.04 8.11 5.51
N PHE A 121 -7.43 7.04 6.03
CA PHE A 121 -6.24 6.46 5.41
C PHE A 121 -6.56 5.89 4.03
N CYS A 122 -7.71 5.23 3.87
CA CYS A 122 -8.15 4.75 2.57
C CYS A 122 -8.31 5.91 1.58
N PHE A 123 -8.92 7.02 2.03
CA PHE A 123 -9.09 8.20 1.18
C PHE A 123 -7.74 8.77 0.77
N HIS A 124 -6.79 8.81 1.69
CA HIS A 124 -5.43 9.26 1.38
C HIS A 124 -4.76 8.42 0.30
N LEU A 125 -4.90 7.09 0.41
CA LEU A 125 -4.34 6.17 -0.57
C LEU A 125 -4.95 6.36 -1.97
N MET A 126 -6.19 6.86 -2.03
CA MET A 126 -6.89 7.09 -3.29
C MET A 126 -6.56 8.41 -3.96
N LEU A 127 -6.03 9.38 -3.21
CA LEU A 127 -5.82 10.73 -3.72
C LEU A 127 -4.97 10.76 -4.98
N GLY A 128 -5.53 11.32 -6.05
CA GLY A 128 -4.82 11.46 -7.31
C GLY A 128 -4.64 10.18 -8.11
N LYS A 129 -5.18 9.06 -7.64
CA LYS A 129 -5.04 7.78 -8.32
C LYS A 129 -6.26 7.50 -9.18
N ALA A 130 -6.06 7.09 -10.43
CA ALA A 130 -7.12 6.91 -11.40
C ALA A 130 -6.97 5.62 -12.21
N SER A 131 -6.40 4.58 -11.62
CA SER A 131 -6.35 3.27 -12.28
C SER A 131 -7.79 2.73 -12.45
N PRO A 132 -8.05 1.84 -13.42
CA PRO A 132 -9.41 1.34 -13.66
C PRO A 132 -10.10 0.79 -12.40
N LYS A 133 -9.38 0.04 -11.58
CA LYS A 133 -9.97 -0.49 -10.35
C LYS A 133 -10.16 0.59 -9.29
N MET A 134 -9.27 1.58 -9.25
CA MET A 134 -9.45 2.70 -8.32
C MET A 134 -10.66 3.54 -8.72
N LEU A 135 -10.94 3.68 -10.01
CA LEU A 135 -12.15 4.37 -10.47
C LEU A 135 -13.41 3.66 -10.01
N GLU A 136 -13.38 2.32 -9.87
CA GLU A 136 -14.50 1.57 -9.30
C GLU A 136 -14.74 1.96 -7.85
N VAL A 137 -13.68 2.24 -7.08
CA VAL A 137 -13.80 2.71 -5.70
C VAL A 137 -14.46 4.08 -5.66
N TYR A 138 -14.06 4.99 -6.54
CA TYR A 138 -14.67 6.32 -6.65
C TYR A 138 -16.15 6.19 -7.01
N ARG A 139 -16.51 5.29 -7.92
CA ARG A 139 -17.90 5.05 -8.27
C ARG A 139 -18.70 4.56 -7.06
N PHE A 140 -18.13 3.63 -6.31
CA PHE A 140 -18.76 3.13 -5.08
C PHE A 140 -19.01 4.27 -4.10
N LEU A 141 -18.03 5.17 -3.92
CA LEU A 141 -18.19 6.32 -3.03
C LEU A 141 -19.28 7.27 -3.53
N ALA A 142 -19.35 7.50 -4.83
CA ALA A 142 -20.40 8.36 -5.40
C ALA A 142 -21.78 7.77 -5.20
N GLU A 143 -21.92 6.45 -5.36
CA GLU A 143 -23.19 5.75 -5.14
C GLU A 143 -23.60 5.76 -3.67
N ASN A 144 -22.66 5.91 -2.76
CA ASN A 144 -22.88 5.93 -1.32
C ASN A 144 -22.69 7.31 -0.69
N ALA A 145 -22.71 8.37 -1.52
CA ALA A 145 -22.45 9.74 -1.07
C ALA A 145 -23.37 10.17 0.07
N GLU A 146 -24.63 9.77 0.03
CA GLU A 146 -25.60 10.11 1.07
C GLU A 146 -25.23 9.46 2.40
N ARG A 147 -24.86 8.17 2.38
CA ARG A 147 -24.40 7.47 3.58
C ARG A 147 -23.16 8.14 4.17
N ILE A 148 -22.22 8.50 3.31
CA ILE A 148 -20.99 9.16 3.73
C ILE A 148 -21.26 10.52 4.34
N GLY A 149 -22.21 11.27 3.76
CA GLY A 149 -22.60 12.58 4.27
C GLY A 149 -23.22 12.54 5.65
N HIS A 150 -23.74 11.39 6.08
CA HIS A 150 -24.33 11.22 7.42
C HIS A 150 -23.32 10.77 8.47
N LEU A 151 -22.09 10.49 8.09
CA LEU A 151 -21.06 10.08 9.04
C LEU A 151 -20.72 11.25 9.96
N LYS A 152 -20.70 10.98 11.26
CA LYS A 152 -20.30 11.98 12.24
C LYS A 152 -18.79 11.82 12.50
N HIS A 153 -18.11 12.90 12.38
CA HIS A 153 -16.66 12.95 12.61
C HIS A 153 -16.34 13.22 14.07
#